data_8a9550df3ff3e50a6e54b222a0b2b24e
#
_entry.id   8a9550df3ff3e50a6e54b222a0b2b24e
#
_cell.length_a   1.000
_cell.length_b   1.000
_cell.length_c   1.000
_cell.angle_alpha   90.00
_cell.angle_beta   90.00
_cell.angle_gamma   90.00
#
_symmetry.space_group_name_H-M   'P 1'
#
loop_
_entity.id
_entity.type
_entity.pdbx_description
1 polymer ?
#
loop_
_entity_poly.entity_id
_entity_poly.type
_entity_poly.pdbx_seq_one_letter_code
_entity_poly.pdbx_strand_id
1 'polypeptide(L)'
;MRRTAEVLRRLLGVACASAAASAGAVAQAPAGALPDSVPAVTLPGTQLRHIHSAETGRDYDIYVYLPTDYDRNAAARYPVLYVLDGQWDFKLLMSIQGGLLYDRFVPEAMVVGVTYSGPNPDYNALRAADYTTAAVRSTPGSGGAPRFLAFLRNALIPFVEANYRADPARRALMGSSFGGLFTLYALFSDPTLFAGYVAGSPSVTFAGRAAFAQEAAFAASHRDLPVRLFIAVGELEPLAGPVREFADVVRGRGYAGLTLETRVIAGERHSGNKPEAFNRGLRFLLGN
;
A
#
# COMPACT_ATOMS: atom_id res chain seq x y z
N MET A 1 -13.45 -34.81 79.47
CA MET A 1 -14.43 -34.19 80.36
C MET A 1 -15.38 -33.38 79.47
N ARG A 2 -16.49 -33.97 78.98
CA ARG A 2 -17.79 -33.91 79.63
C ARG A 2 -18.20 -32.49 79.96
N ARG A 3 -19.09 -31.87 79.21
CA ARG A 3 -20.57 -31.71 79.38
C ARG A 3 -20.94 -30.49 78.57
N THR A 4 -22.01 -30.27 77.98
CA THR A 4 -23.45 -30.73 77.92
C THR A 4 -24.07 -29.77 76.91
N ALA A 5 -24.69 -30.22 75.91
CA ALA A 5 -26.11 -30.49 75.76
C ALA A 5 -27.03 -29.27 75.67
N GLU A 6 -27.75 -29.26 74.58
CA GLU A 6 -29.18 -29.03 74.46
C GLU A 6 -29.82 -27.79 75.04
N VAL A 7 -30.52 -27.12 74.19
CA VAL A 7 -31.81 -26.44 74.25
C VAL A 7 -31.84 -25.36 73.22
N LEU A 8 -32.56 -25.25 72.13
CA LEU A 8 -34.03 -25.23 72.07
C LEU A 8 -34.45 -25.22 70.57
N ARG A 9 -35.20 -26.18 70.16
CA ARG A 9 -36.06 -26.15 68.99
C ARG A 9 -37.12 -25.06 69.19
N ARG A 10 -37.16 -24.05 68.37
CA ARG A 10 -38.44 -23.37 68.04
C ARG A 10 -38.45 -23.05 66.56
N LEU A 11 -39.25 -23.76 65.87
CA LEU A 11 -40.05 -23.48 64.70
C LEU A 11 -40.15 -22.00 64.30
N LEU A 12 -39.65 -21.68 63.12
CA LEU A 12 -40.26 -20.70 62.26
C LEU A 12 -40.11 -21.27 60.88
N GLY A 13 -41.14 -21.79 60.32
CA GLY A 13 -41.24 -22.20 58.93
C GLY A 13 -41.25 -20.95 58.09
N VAL A 14 -40.18 -20.75 57.35
CA VAL A 14 -40.18 -19.86 56.22
C VAL A 14 -40.36 -20.73 54.99
N ALA A 15 -41.52 -20.62 54.40
CA ALA A 15 -41.85 -21.23 53.13
C ALA A 15 -40.93 -20.54 52.07
N CYS A 16 -39.86 -21.24 51.65
CA CYS A 16 -39.15 -20.88 50.43
C CYS A 16 -40.08 -21.21 49.27
N ALA A 17 -40.76 -20.19 48.77
CA ALA A 17 -41.38 -20.25 47.46
C ALA A 17 -40.24 -20.30 46.43
N SER A 18 -39.99 -21.50 45.91
CA SER A 18 -39.11 -21.72 44.75
C SER A 18 -39.76 -21.05 43.56
N ALA A 19 -39.39 -19.81 43.28
CA ALA A 19 -39.65 -19.22 42.00
C ALA A 19 -38.77 -19.97 40.98
N ALA A 20 -39.36 -20.94 40.31
CA ALA A 20 -38.79 -21.51 39.11
C ALA A 20 -38.72 -20.36 38.06
N ALA A 21 -37.56 -19.73 37.98
CA ALA A 21 -37.27 -18.88 36.84
C ALA A 21 -37.24 -19.79 35.60
N SER A 22 -38.35 -19.80 34.89
CA SER A 22 -38.37 -20.32 33.53
C SER A 22 -37.34 -19.53 32.73
N ALA A 23 -36.13 -20.09 32.57
CA ALA A 23 -35.20 -19.65 31.57
C ALA A 23 -35.91 -19.82 30.21
N GLY A 24 -36.51 -18.77 29.75
CA GLY A 24 -37.01 -18.69 28.39
C GLY A 24 -35.83 -19.04 27.49
N ALA A 25 -35.83 -20.24 26.91
CA ALA A 25 -34.93 -20.56 25.82
C ALA A 25 -35.18 -19.48 24.78
N VAL A 26 -34.20 -18.56 24.60
CA VAL A 26 -34.16 -17.71 23.43
C VAL A 26 -34.03 -18.71 22.29
N ALA A 27 -35.14 -18.99 21.62
CA ALA A 27 -35.13 -19.78 20.42
C ALA A 27 -34.20 -19.03 19.44
N GLN A 28 -33.03 -19.60 19.22
CA GLN A 28 -32.17 -19.15 18.13
C GLN A 28 -32.99 -19.31 16.87
N ALA A 29 -33.35 -18.21 16.23
CA ALA A 29 -33.98 -18.27 14.93
C ALA A 29 -33.12 -19.17 14.04
N PRO A 30 -33.73 -20.11 13.29
CA PRO A 30 -32.96 -20.94 12.37
C PRO A 30 -32.17 -20.00 11.51
N ALA A 31 -30.87 -20.28 11.30
CA ALA A 31 -30.05 -19.52 10.41
C ALA A 31 -30.76 -19.47 9.05
N GLY A 32 -31.46 -18.37 8.79
CA GLY A 32 -32.17 -18.18 7.54
C GLY A 32 -31.16 -18.32 6.42
N ALA A 33 -31.54 -18.94 5.32
CA ALA A 33 -30.74 -18.93 4.12
C ALA A 33 -30.36 -17.46 3.82
N LEU A 34 -29.07 -17.24 3.56
CA LEU A 34 -28.61 -15.90 3.17
C LEU A 34 -29.43 -15.47 1.92
N PRO A 35 -29.87 -14.21 1.83
CA PRO A 35 -30.57 -13.74 0.66
C PRO A 35 -29.69 -13.96 -0.58
N ASP A 36 -30.33 -14.25 -1.73
CA ASP A 36 -29.64 -14.52 -3.00
C ASP A 36 -28.70 -13.38 -3.43
N SER A 37 -28.87 -12.18 -2.86
CA SER A 37 -27.96 -11.04 -3.02
C SER A 37 -27.63 -10.45 -1.67
N VAL A 38 -26.35 -10.54 -1.28
CA VAL A 38 -25.81 -9.84 -0.11
C VAL A 38 -25.16 -8.55 -0.58
N PRO A 39 -25.50 -7.37 -0.02
CA PRO A 39 -24.83 -6.11 -0.37
C PRO A 39 -23.32 -6.21 -0.16
N ALA A 40 -22.54 -5.84 -1.17
CA ALA A 40 -21.10 -5.77 -1.03
C ALA A 40 -20.69 -4.58 -0.14
N VAL A 41 -19.64 -4.77 0.66
CA VAL A 41 -18.98 -3.65 1.36
C VAL A 41 -18.19 -2.85 0.33
N THR A 42 -18.55 -1.58 0.17
CA THR A 42 -17.86 -0.64 -0.72
C THR A 42 -16.91 0.25 0.06
N LEU A 43 -15.85 0.72 -0.58
CA LEU A 43 -14.96 1.73 -0.02
C LEU A 43 -15.51 3.12 -0.43
N PRO A 44 -15.94 3.97 0.52
CA PRO A 44 -16.45 5.30 0.20
C PRO A 44 -15.40 6.17 -0.51
N GLY A 45 -15.85 7.04 -1.42
CA GLY A 45 -14.98 7.97 -2.15
C GLY A 45 -14.11 7.30 -3.22
N THR A 46 -14.40 6.04 -3.56
CA THR A 46 -13.62 5.32 -4.59
C THR A 46 -14.35 5.20 -5.90
N GLN A 47 -13.57 5.11 -6.97
CA GLN A 47 -14.03 4.93 -8.35
C GLN A 47 -13.17 3.89 -9.04
N LEU A 48 -13.77 3.15 -9.99
CA LEU A 48 -13.06 2.27 -10.92
C LEU A 48 -13.02 2.93 -12.30
N ARG A 49 -11.83 2.95 -12.90
CA ARG A 49 -11.61 3.37 -14.29
C ARG A 49 -10.91 2.25 -15.04
N HIS A 50 -11.13 2.19 -16.35
CA HIS A 50 -10.47 1.24 -17.25
C HIS A 50 -9.62 2.01 -18.25
N ILE A 51 -8.38 1.61 -18.44
CA ILE A 51 -7.47 2.24 -19.40
C ILE A 51 -6.76 1.15 -20.20
N HIS A 52 -6.89 1.23 -21.54
CA HIS A 52 -6.05 0.45 -22.43
C HIS A 52 -4.69 1.12 -22.62
N SER A 53 -3.62 0.34 -22.54
CA SER A 53 -2.26 0.79 -22.82
C SER A 53 -1.79 0.27 -24.16
N ALA A 54 -1.54 1.16 -25.09
CA ALA A 54 -0.91 0.82 -26.36
C ALA A 54 0.55 0.35 -26.18
N GLU A 55 1.24 0.87 -25.15
CA GLU A 55 2.66 0.55 -24.86
C GLU A 55 2.85 -0.88 -24.40
N THR A 56 1.93 -1.37 -23.55
CA THR A 56 2.00 -2.73 -23.00
C THR A 56 1.10 -3.71 -23.72
N GLY A 57 0.11 -3.22 -24.52
CA GLY A 57 -0.93 -4.01 -25.16
C GLY A 57 -1.91 -4.64 -24.15
N ARG A 58 -2.10 -4.00 -22.97
CA ARG A 58 -2.93 -4.53 -21.88
C ARG A 58 -3.95 -3.51 -21.40
N ASP A 59 -5.01 -4.05 -20.79
CA ASP A 59 -6.02 -3.27 -20.09
C ASP A 59 -5.72 -3.24 -18.59
N TYR A 60 -5.83 -2.05 -18.01
CA TYR A 60 -5.61 -1.81 -16.59
C TYR A 60 -6.89 -1.30 -15.93
N ASP A 61 -7.14 -1.82 -14.73
CA ASP A 61 -8.11 -1.27 -13.82
C ASP A 61 -7.41 -0.25 -12.92
N ILE A 62 -7.97 0.95 -12.87
CA ILE A 62 -7.44 2.06 -12.11
C ILE A 62 -8.42 2.38 -10.98
N TYR A 63 -7.99 2.13 -9.75
CA TYR A 63 -8.72 2.49 -8.55
C TYR A 63 -8.38 3.91 -8.17
N VAL A 64 -9.38 4.78 -8.04
CA VAL A 64 -9.18 6.18 -7.68
C VAL A 64 -9.91 6.46 -6.37
N TYR A 65 -9.18 6.94 -5.35
CA TYR A 65 -9.76 7.49 -4.14
C TYR A 65 -9.65 9.01 -4.18
N LEU A 66 -10.78 9.65 -3.91
CA LEU A 66 -10.89 11.10 -3.85
C LEU A 66 -10.83 11.58 -2.38
N PRO A 67 -10.14 12.70 -2.12
CA PRO A 67 -10.12 13.35 -0.81
C PRO A 67 -11.50 13.60 -0.22
N THR A 68 -11.61 13.59 1.10
CA THR A 68 -12.90 13.74 1.78
C THR A 68 -13.56 15.12 1.58
N ASP A 69 -12.79 16.13 1.25
CA ASP A 69 -13.23 17.48 0.94
C ASP A 69 -13.34 17.76 -0.57
N TYR A 70 -13.15 16.74 -1.41
CA TYR A 70 -13.06 16.92 -2.86
C TYR A 70 -14.26 17.70 -3.42
N ASP A 71 -15.49 17.33 -3.11
CA ASP A 71 -16.68 18.01 -3.64
C ASP A 71 -16.93 19.38 -3.02
N ARG A 72 -16.40 19.64 -1.82
CA ARG A 72 -16.60 20.90 -1.09
C ARG A 72 -15.57 21.97 -1.45
N ASN A 73 -14.41 21.59 -1.99
CA ASN A 73 -13.32 22.49 -2.28
C ASN A 73 -12.93 22.44 -3.78
N ALA A 74 -13.75 23.07 -4.60
CA ALA A 74 -13.59 23.06 -6.06
C ALA A 74 -12.27 23.70 -6.57
N ALA A 75 -11.69 24.60 -5.77
CA ALA A 75 -10.43 25.27 -6.12
C ALA A 75 -9.17 24.46 -5.75
N ALA A 76 -9.31 23.47 -4.88
CA ALA A 76 -8.16 22.69 -4.41
C ALA A 76 -7.59 21.79 -5.51
N ARG A 77 -6.26 21.66 -5.53
CA ARG A 77 -5.53 20.61 -6.23
C ARG A 77 -4.79 19.75 -5.21
N TYR A 78 -4.78 18.45 -5.45
CA TYR A 78 -4.34 17.46 -4.47
C TYR A 78 -3.09 16.73 -4.93
N PRO A 79 -2.16 16.41 -4.02
CA PRO A 79 -1.10 15.44 -4.29
C PRO A 79 -1.71 14.15 -4.81
N VAL A 80 -1.00 13.45 -5.70
CA VAL A 80 -1.44 12.15 -6.22
C VAL A 80 -0.44 11.07 -5.85
N LEU A 81 -0.91 10.06 -5.15
CA LEU A 81 -0.16 8.87 -4.77
C LEU A 81 -0.49 7.74 -5.74
N TYR A 82 0.37 7.49 -6.71
CA TYR A 82 0.26 6.34 -7.59
C TYR A 82 0.80 5.11 -6.85
N VAL A 83 -0.05 4.13 -6.60
CA VAL A 83 0.33 2.89 -5.90
C VAL A 83 0.25 1.70 -6.86
N LEU A 84 1.35 1.01 -6.98
CA LEU A 84 1.45 -0.24 -7.75
C LEU A 84 0.80 -1.38 -6.96
N ASP A 85 0.48 -2.49 -7.66
CA ASP A 85 -0.22 -3.61 -7.02
C ASP A 85 -1.53 -3.18 -6.35
N GLY A 86 -2.33 -2.35 -7.03
CA GLY A 86 -3.55 -1.73 -6.50
C GLY A 86 -4.54 -2.74 -5.91
N GLN A 87 -4.61 -3.97 -6.45
CA GLN A 87 -5.46 -5.05 -5.94
C GLN A 87 -5.17 -5.39 -4.46
N TRP A 88 -3.96 -5.17 -3.99
CA TRP A 88 -3.53 -5.44 -2.60
C TRP A 88 -3.31 -4.16 -1.80
N ASP A 89 -2.64 -3.19 -2.39
CA ASP A 89 -2.03 -2.07 -1.67
C ASP A 89 -2.89 -0.80 -1.68
N PHE A 90 -3.87 -0.67 -2.58
CA PHE A 90 -4.76 0.49 -2.64
C PHE A 90 -5.57 0.68 -1.35
N LYS A 91 -6.28 -0.36 -0.89
CA LYS A 91 -7.07 -0.31 0.36
C LYS A 91 -6.20 -0.11 1.59
N LEU A 92 -4.99 -0.70 1.61
CA LEU A 92 -4.03 -0.51 2.70
C LEU A 92 -3.61 0.96 2.79
N LEU A 93 -3.24 1.55 1.65
CA LEU A 93 -2.78 2.94 1.58
C LEU A 93 -3.88 3.92 1.96
N MET A 94 -5.11 3.69 1.51
CA MET A 94 -6.28 4.49 1.92
C MET A 94 -6.47 4.49 3.44
N SER A 95 -6.40 3.30 4.07
CA SER A 95 -6.57 3.18 5.53
C SER A 95 -5.45 3.89 6.29
N ILE A 96 -4.20 3.75 5.84
CA ILE A 96 -3.05 4.44 6.43
C ILE A 96 -3.21 5.96 6.29
N GLN A 97 -3.54 6.44 5.09
CA GLN A 97 -3.72 7.87 4.82
C GLN A 97 -4.84 8.45 5.69
N GLY A 98 -5.97 7.75 5.83
CA GLY A 98 -7.08 8.19 6.67
C GLY A 98 -6.67 8.39 8.13
N GLY A 99 -5.89 7.47 8.71
CA GLY A 99 -5.34 7.61 10.06
C GLY A 99 -4.36 8.79 10.17
N LEU A 100 -3.44 8.91 9.21
CA LEU A 100 -2.46 10.00 9.19
C LEU A 100 -3.10 11.38 8.99
N LEU A 101 -4.18 11.45 8.22
CA LEU A 101 -4.97 12.66 8.03
C LEU A 101 -5.69 13.05 9.32
N TYR A 102 -6.32 12.08 10.01
CA TYR A 102 -6.97 12.32 11.30
C TYR A 102 -6.00 12.89 12.33
N ASP A 103 -4.79 12.37 12.40
CA ASP A 103 -3.72 12.83 13.27
C ASP A 103 -3.01 14.10 12.74
N ARG A 104 -3.39 14.63 11.58
CA ARG A 104 -2.80 15.81 10.91
C ARG A 104 -1.32 15.67 10.58
N PHE A 105 -0.86 14.46 10.33
CA PHE A 105 0.51 14.22 9.86
C PHE A 105 0.68 14.48 8.37
N VAL A 106 -0.37 14.34 7.58
CA VAL A 106 -0.35 14.54 6.13
C VAL A 106 -1.58 15.32 5.68
N PRO A 107 -1.52 16.06 4.58
CA PRO A 107 -2.70 16.68 3.97
C PRO A 107 -3.58 15.65 3.25
N GLU A 108 -4.76 16.07 2.81
CA GLU A 108 -5.59 15.34 1.86
C GLU A 108 -4.81 15.05 0.58
N ALA A 109 -4.93 13.83 0.06
CA ALA A 109 -4.30 13.40 -1.18
C ALA A 109 -5.20 12.42 -1.92
N MET A 110 -5.09 12.38 -3.24
CA MET A 110 -5.69 11.33 -4.07
C MET A 110 -4.83 10.07 -4.05
N VAL A 111 -5.45 8.89 -4.08
CA VAL A 111 -4.74 7.64 -4.30
C VAL A 111 -5.19 7.04 -5.62
N VAL A 112 -4.24 6.68 -6.47
CA VAL A 112 -4.46 6.06 -7.77
C VAL A 112 -3.78 4.69 -7.76
N GLY A 113 -4.58 3.63 -7.58
CA GLY A 113 -4.09 2.25 -7.58
C GLY A 113 -4.11 1.65 -8.97
N VAL A 114 -2.98 1.15 -9.42
CA VAL A 114 -2.85 0.48 -10.73
C VAL A 114 -2.93 -1.01 -10.55
N THR A 115 -3.86 -1.65 -11.25
CA THR A 115 -4.03 -3.11 -11.28
C THR A 115 -4.45 -3.59 -12.66
N TYR A 116 -4.71 -4.88 -12.81
CA TYR A 116 -4.95 -5.51 -14.10
C TYR A 116 -6.43 -5.83 -14.28
N SER A 117 -6.95 -5.54 -15.47
CA SER A 117 -8.35 -5.82 -15.84
C SER A 117 -8.58 -7.30 -16.13
N GLY A 118 -9.83 -7.71 -16.03
CA GLY A 118 -10.33 -9.02 -16.43
C GLY A 118 -10.72 -9.94 -15.27
N PRO A 119 -11.40 -11.03 -15.57
CA PRO A 119 -11.77 -12.02 -14.57
C PRO A 119 -10.55 -12.85 -14.16
N ASN A 120 -10.21 -12.83 -12.88
CA ASN A 120 -9.12 -13.62 -12.28
C ASN A 120 -7.75 -13.46 -12.97
N PRO A 121 -7.20 -12.24 -13.09
CA PRO A 121 -5.90 -12.04 -13.72
C PRO A 121 -4.80 -12.73 -12.91
N ASP A 122 -3.81 -13.31 -13.61
CA ASP A 122 -2.58 -13.79 -12.96
C ASP A 122 -1.72 -12.58 -12.57
N TYR A 123 -2.01 -12.02 -11.40
CA TYR A 123 -1.30 -10.86 -10.88
C TYR A 123 0.21 -11.09 -10.78
N ASN A 124 0.67 -12.31 -10.47
CA ASN A 124 2.09 -12.58 -10.32
C ASN A 124 2.81 -12.54 -11.67
N ALA A 125 2.25 -13.16 -12.70
CA ALA A 125 2.81 -13.11 -14.04
C ALA A 125 2.76 -11.69 -14.63
N LEU A 126 1.63 -10.99 -14.48
CA LEU A 126 1.44 -9.65 -15.04
C LEU A 126 2.36 -8.62 -14.38
N ARG A 127 2.48 -8.63 -13.03
CA ARG A 127 3.39 -7.72 -12.33
C ARG A 127 4.86 -8.04 -12.59
N ALA A 128 5.21 -9.32 -12.77
CA ALA A 128 6.56 -9.70 -13.20
C ALA A 128 6.87 -9.15 -14.59
N ALA A 129 5.89 -9.19 -15.50
CA ALA A 129 6.03 -8.63 -16.84
C ALA A 129 6.23 -7.10 -16.82
N ASP A 130 5.45 -6.36 -16.02
CA ASP A 130 5.43 -4.91 -16.05
C ASP A 130 6.45 -4.24 -15.13
N TYR A 131 6.82 -4.86 -14.01
CA TYR A 131 7.64 -4.19 -12.99
C TYR A 131 9.12 -4.58 -13.03
N THR A 132 9.49 -5.51 -13.89
CA THR A 132 10.88 -5.97 -13.94
C THR A 132 11.67 -5.35 -15.08
N THR A 133 12.96 -5.12 -14.84
CA THR A 133 13.83 -4.31 -15.68
C THR A 133 14.54 -5.10 -16.77
N ALA A 134 14.53 -6.43 -16.68
CA ALA A 134 15.20 -7.31 -17.64
C ALA A 134 14.46 -8.65 -17.80
N ALA A 135 14.59 -9.26 -18.97
CA ALA A 135 14.08 -10.60 -19.23
C ALA A 135 14.97 -11.64 -18.53
N VAL A 136 14.39 -12.47 -17.68
CA VAL A 136 15.08 -13.52 -16.94
C VAL A 136 14.38 -14.86 -17.16
N ARG A 137 15.14 -15.90 -17.51
CA ARG A 137 14.56 -17.23 -17.80
C ARG A 137 13.74 -17.79 -16.63
N SER A 138 14.18 -17.57 -15.38
CA SER A 138 13.48 -18.02 -14.17
C SER A 138 12.19 -17.24 -13.88
N THR A 139 11.93 -16.15 -14.61
CA THR A 139 10.74 -15.30 -14.48
C THR A 139 10.19 -15.01 -15.86
N PRO A 140 9.43 -15.95 -16.46
CA PRO A 140 8.91 -15.81 -17.81
C PRO A 140 8.08 -14.54 -17.98
N GLY A 141 8.22 -13.87 -19.11
CA GLY A 141 7.52 -12.61 -19.41
C GLY A 141 8.14 -11.35 -18.78
N SER A 142 9.16 -11.48 -17.91
CA SER A 142 9.83 -10.34 -17.28
C SER A 142 10.51 -9.39 -18.28
N GLY A 143 10.78 -8.15 -17.88
CA GLY A 143 11.54 -7.16 -18.65
C GLY A 143 10.71 -6.05 -19.31
N GLY A 144 9.45 -5.86 -18.93
CA GLY A 144 8.56 -4.86 -19.53
C GLY A 144 8.53 -3.50 -18.84
N ALA A 145 9.36 -3.26 -17.82
CA ALA A 145 9.38 -1.99 -17.10
C ALA A 145 9.48 -0.74 -18.00
N PRO A 146 10.23 -0.73 -19.11
CA PRO A 146 10.23 0.42 -20.02
C PRO A 146 8.86 0.73 -20.62
N ARG A 147 8.12 -0.31 -21.03
CA ARG A 147 6.79 -0.15 -21.61
C ARG A 147 5.76 0.29 -20.57
N PHE A 148 5.86 -0.26 -19.36
CA PHE A 148 4.97 0.14 -18.28
C PHE A 148 5.26 1.58 -17.81
N LEU A 149 6.52 2.01 -17.77
CA LEU A 149 6.86 3.42 -17.52
C LEU A 149 6.29 4.35 -18.60
N ALA A 150 6.35 3.93 -19.86
CA ALA A 150 5.76 4.69 -20.97
C ALA A 150 4.21 4.79 -20.82
N PHE A 151 3.54 3.71 -20.42
CA PHE A 151 2.11 3.74 -20.07
C PHE A 151 1.80 4.75 -18.95
N LEU A 152 2.57 4.75 -17.86
CA LEU A 152 2.37 5.73 -16.79
C LEU A 152 2.50 7.17 -17.32
N ARG A 153 3.55 7.42 -18.10
CA ARG A 153 3.86 8.77 -18.65
C ARG A 153 2.85 9.23 -19.69
N ASN A 154 2.51 8.36 -20.64
CA ASN A 154 1.79 8.76 -21.84
C ASN A 154 0.26 8.61 -21.72
N ALA A 155 -0.21 7.72 -20.83
CA ALA A 155 -1.63 7.43 -20.70
C ALA A 155 -2.18 7.70 -19.30
N LEU A 156 -1.65 7.07 -18.26
CA LEU A 156 -2.26 7.12 -16.93
C LEU A 156 -2.17 8.52 -16.29
N ILE A 157 -0.98 9.11 -16.24
CA ILE A 157 -0.79 10.44 -15.63
C ILE A 157 -1.60 11.50 -16.35
N PRO A 158 -1.56 11.62 -17.69
CA PRO A 158 -2.41 12.54 -18.42
C PRO A 158 -3.91 12.31 -18.20
N PHE A 159 -4.35 11.05 -18.15
CA PHE A 159 -5.74 10.72 -17.83
C PHE A 159 -6.15 11.25 -16.44
N VAL A 160 -5.33 11.02 -15.43
CA VAL A 160 -5.64 11.49 -14.07
C VAL A 160 -5.68 13.02 -14.02
N GLU A 161 -4.73 13.70 -14.63
CA GLU A 161 -4.66 15.17 -14.63
C GLU A 161 -5.78 15.85 -15.44
N ALA A 162 -6.26 15.19 -16.49
CA ALA A 162 -7.38 15.68 -17.29
C ALA A 162 -8.75 15.50 -16.61
N ASN A 163 -8.91 14.46 -15.78
CA ASN A 163 -10.20 14.10 -15.21
C ASN A 163 -10.35 14.44 -13.72
N TYR A 164 -9.26 14.79 -13.04
CA TYR A 164 -9.26 15.05 -11.60
C TYR A 164 -8.45 16.29 -11.26
N ARG A 165 -8.71 16.86 -10.09
CA ARG A 165 -7.96 18.02 -9.57
C ARG A 165 -6.62 17.60 -8.98
N ALA A 166 -5.83 16.92 -9.80
CA ALA A 166 -4.47 16.52 -9.49
C ALA A 166 -3.52 17.72 -9.50
N ASP A 167 -2.54 17.72 -8.59
CA ASP A 167 -1.41 18.65 -8.62
C ASP A 167 -0.23 18.00 -9.34
N PRO A 168 0.13 18.44 -10.55
CA PRO A 168 1.19 17.82 -11.34
C PRO A 168 2.59 17.98 -10.71
N ALA A 169 2.77 18.94 -9.78
CA ALA A 169 4.03 19.10 -9.07
C ALA A 169 4.18 18.17 -7.85
N ARG A 170 3.10 17.52 -7.43
CA ARG A 170 3.09 16.68 -6.22
C ARG A 170 2.64 15.25 -6.52
N ARG A 171 3.25 14.65 -7.55
CA ARG A 171 3.07 13.23 -7.87
C ARG A 171 4.05 12.38 -7.09
N ALA A 172 3.59 11.26 -6.55
CA ALA A 172 4.45 10.27 -5.92
C ALA A 172 4.15 8.86 -6.43
N LEU A 173 5.19 8.02 -6.54
CA LEU A 173 5.08 6.61 -6.93
C LEU A 173 5.44 5.72 -5.75
N MET A 174 4.60 4.73 -5.48
CA MET A 174 4.77 3.80 -4.35
C MET A 174 4.61 2.36 -4.80
N GLY A 175 5.50 1.49 -4.34
CA GLY A 175 5.41 0.06 -4.60
C GLY A 175 6.25 -0.78 -3.66
N SER A 176 5.93 -2.08 -3.62
CA SER A 176 6.65 -3.06 -2.78
C SER A 176 7.13 -4.23 -3.63
N SER A 177 8.28 -4.84 -3.25
CA SER A 177 8.85 -6.00 -3.94
C SER A 177 9.23 -5.67 -5.40
N PHE A 178 8.64 -6.34 -6.39
CA PHE A 178 8.77 -5.93 -7.81
C PHE A 178 8.20 -4.53 -8.04
N GLY A 179 7.11 -4.14 -7.35
CA GLY A 179 6.63 -2.76 -7.39
C GLY A 179 7.66 -1.76 -6.84
N GLY A 180 8.38 -2.11 -5.77
CA GLY A 180 9.51 -1.34 -5.25
C GLY A 180 10.70 -1.28 -6.22
N LEU A 181 11.00 -2.38 -6.91
CA LEU A 181 11.99 -2.43 -7.99
C LEU A 181 11.63 -1.48 -9.13
N PHE A 182 10.35 -1.52 -9.57
CA PHE A 182 9.86 -0.61 -10.60
C PHE A 182 9.89 0.86 -10.13
N THR A 183 9.59 1.13 -8.87
CA THR A 183 9.68 2.48 -8.28
C THR A 183 11.10 3.04 -8.42
N LEU A 184 12.13 2.24 -8.12
CA LEU A 184 13.52 2.63 -8.34
C LEU A 184 13.85 2.75 -9.84
N TYR A 185 13.32 1.83 -10.67
CA TYR A 185 13.49 1.91 -12.11
C TYR A 185 12.94 3.22 -12.68
N ALA A 186 11.73 3.61 -12.30
CA ALA A 186 11.11 4.86 -12.75
C ALA A 186 11.94 6.08 -12.32
N LEU A 187 12.45 6.11 -11.09
CA LEU A 187 13.30 7.16 -10.58
C LEU A 187 14.55 7.38 -11.45
N PHE A 188 15.30 6.31 -11.73
CA PHE A 188 16.56 6.41 -12.47
C PHE A 188 16.39 6.40 -14.00
N SER A 189 15.15 6.24 -14.51
CA SER A 189 14.86 6.37 -15.94
C SER A 189 14.28 7.74 -16.31
N ASP A 190 13.46 8.31 -15.42
CA ASP A 190 12.83 9.62 -15.61
C ASP A 190 12.56 10.29 -14.26
N PRO A 191 13.56 10.95 -13.67
CA PRO A 191 13.45 11.56 -12.35
C PRO A 191 12.49 12.75 -12.31
N THR A 192 12.03 13.23 -13.46
CA THR A 192 11.10 14.38 -13.55
C THR A 192 9.63 13.96 -13.45
N LEU A 193 9.35 12.67 -13.56
CA LEU A 193 7.98 12.16 -13.63
C LEU A 193 7.25 12.25 -12.28
N PHE A 194 7.98 12.05 -11.18
CA PHE A 194 7.44 12.11 -9.83
C PHE A 194 8.36 12.91 -8.90
N ALA A 195 7.76 13.67 -7.99
CA ALA A 195 8.49 14.41 -6.96
C ALA A 195 8.88 13.52 -5.76
N GLY A 196 8.23 12.38 -5.59
CA GLY A 196 8.45 11.49 -4.47
C GLY A 196 8.31 10.01 -4.81
N TYR A 197 9.06 9.18 -4.10
CA TYR A 197 9.13 7.74 -4.34
C TYR A 197 9.15 6.97 -3.01
N VAL A 198 8.35 5.89 -2.90
CA VAL A 198 8.41 4.94 -1.78
C VAL A 198 8.67 3.54 -2.32
N ALA A 199 9.84 3.01 -2.05
CA ALA A 199 10.25 1.65 -2.43
C ALA A 199 10.28 0.75 -1.19
N GLY A 200 9.21 -0.03 -1.00
CA GLY A 200 9.15 -1.04 0.07
C GLY A 200 9.78 -2.36 -0.38
N SER A 201 10.72 -2.89 0.39
CA SER A 201 11.42 -4.16 0.12
C SER A 201 11.75 -4.36 -1.36
N PRO A 202 12.35 -3.37 -2.04
CA PRO A 202 12.58 -3.46 -3.48
C PRO A 202 13.44 -4.66 -3.83
N SER A 203 13.05 -5.39 -4.88
CA SER A 203 13.76 -6.59 -5.35
C SER A 203 15.07 -6.26 -6.06
N VAL A 204 15.98 -5.54 -5.38
CA VAL A 204 17.23 -4.99 -5.97
C VAL A 204 18.23 -6.06 -6.43
N THR A 205 18.05 -7.30 -6.00
CA THR A 205 18.87 -8.45 -6.44
C THR A 205 18.40 -9.06 -7.77
N PHE A 206 17.23 -8.67 -8.26
CA PHE A 206 16.64 -9.19 -9.50
C PHE A 206 17.60 -8.98 -10.69
N ALA A 207 17.62 -9.96 -11.59
CA ALA A 207 18.41 -9.93 -12.84
C ALA A 207 19.89 -9.57 -12.63
N GLY A 208 20.52 -10.25 -11.67
CA GLY A 208 21.94 -10.00 -11.37
C GLY A 208 22.22 -8.58 -10.85
N ARG A 209 21.28 -8.05 -10.06
CA ARG A 209 21.38 -6.69 -9.46
C ARG A 209 21.24 -5.57 -10.50
N ALA A 210 20.35 -5.72 -11.49
CA ALA A 210 20.14 -4.74 -12.55
C ALA A 210 19.83 -3.33 -12.02
N ALA A 211 19.19 -3.21 -10.84
CA ALA A 211 18.93 -1.90 -10.21
C ALA A 211 20.22 -1.14 -9.88
N PHE A 212 21.27 -1.83 -9.43
CA PHE A 212 22.58 -1.20 -9.15
C PHE A 212 23.26 -0.72 -10.44
N ALA A 213 23.18 -1.52 -11.51
CA ALA A 213 23.74 -1.15 -12.80
C ALA A 213 23.01 0.08 -13.39
N GLN A 214 21.70 0.12 -13.25
CA GLN A 214 20.92 1.28 -13.72
C GLN A 214 21.24 2.54 -12.92
N GLU A 215 21.32 2.46 -11.59
CA GLU A 215 21.73 3.58 -10.75
C GLU A 215 23.13 4.08 -11.12
N ALA A 216 24.08 3.16 -11.33
CA ALA A 216 25.44 3.53 -11.73
C ALA A 216 25.48 4.21 -13.11
N ALA A 217 24.67 3.76 -14.06
CA ALA A 217 24.54 4.39 -15.36
C ALA A 217 23.95 5.80 -15.25
N PHE A 218 22.94 6.00 -14.40
CA PHE A 218 22.37 7.32 -14.11
C PHE A 218 23.41 8.24 -13.47
N ALA A 219 24.16 7.76 -12.47
CA ALA A 219 25.19 8.53 -11.78
C ALA A 219 26.34 8.98 -12.69
N ALA A 220 26.58 8.26 -13.78
CA ALA A 220 27.63 8.62 -14.74
C ALA A 220 27.37 9.97 -15.44
N SER A 221 26.10 10.33 -15.62
CA SER A 221 25.67 11.53 -16.35
C SER A 221 24.87 12.55 -15.54
N HIS A 222 24.45 12.21 -14.31
CA HIS A 222 23.61 13.07 -13.48
C HIS A 222 24.29 13.36 -12.14
N ARG A 223 24.18 14.61 -11.68
CA ARG A 223 24.64 15.04 -10.36
C ARG A 223 23.49 15.57 -9.51
N ASP A 224 22.39 15.92 -10.14
CA ASP A 224 21.18 16.46 -9.49
C ASP A 224 20.07 15.41 -9.52
N LEU A 225 19.36 15.29 -8.42
CA LEU A 225 18.20 14.42 -8.28
C LEU A 225 17.23 15.04 -7.25
N PRO A 226 16.51 16.12 -7.62
CA PRO A 226 15.70 16.89 -6.68
C PRO A 226 14.37 16.19 -6.36
N VAL A 227 14.42 15.07 -5.72
CA VAL A 227 13.26 14.24 -5.32
C VAL A 227 13.36 13.78 -3.87
N ARG A 228 12.24 13.29 -3.35
CA ARG A 228 12.18 12.61 -2.06
C ARG A 228 12.12 11.10 -2.28
N LEU A 229 13.08 10.37 -1.79
CA LEU A 229 13.16 8.90 -1.89
C LEU A 229 13.11 8.25 -0.51
N PHE A 230 12.10 7.43 -0.27
CA PHE A 230 11.99 6.59 0.92
C PHE A 230 12.19 5.12 0.54
N ILE A 231 13.12 4.45 1.22
CA ILE A 231 13.37 3.01 1.03
C ILE A 231 13.16 2.31 2.36
N ALA A 232 12.36 1.26 2.39
CA ALA A 232 12.17 0.43 3.58
C ALA A 232 12.41 -1.06 3.27
N VAL A 233 12.77 -1.83 4.29
CA VAL A 233 12.90 -3.29 4.21
C VAL A 233 12.64 -3.90 5.58
N GLY A 234 12.03 -5.08 5.65
CA GLY A 234 11.89 -5.83 6.90
C GLY A 234 13.24 -6.41 7.34
N GLU A 235 13.51 -6.38 8.64
CA GLU A 235 14.77 -6.85 9.22
C GLU A 235 15.03 -8.33 8.93
N LEU A 236 13.98 -9.15 8.93
CA LEU A 236 14.05 -10.61 8.76
C LEU A 236 13.96 -11.07 7.31
N GLU A 237 14.10 -10.15 6.35
CA GLU A 237 14.08 -10.47 4.93
C GLU A 237 15.49 -10.83 4.41
N PRO A 238 15.60 -11.78 3.47
CA PRO A 238 16.84 -11.97 2.71
C PRO A 238 17.29 -10.72 1.95
N LEU A 239 16.34 -9.84 1.63
CA LEU A 239 16.60 -8.56 0.95
C LEU A 239 17.20 -7.48 1.87
N ALA A 240 17.17 -7.63 3.19
CA ALA A 240 17.60 -6.59 4.14
C ALA A 240 19.04 -6.09 3.89
N GLY A 241 19.97 -7.03 3.67
CA GLY A 241 21.36 -6.69 3.32
C GLY A 241 21.48 -5.94 1.99
N PRO A 242 21.02 -6.55 0.88
CA PRO A 242 21.07 -5.93 -0.46
C PRO A 242 20.35 -4.58 -0.56
N VAL A 243 19.22 -4.39 0.12
CA VAL A 243 18.49 -3.11 0.12
C VAL A 243 19.26 -2.03 0.86
N ARG A 244 19.85 -2.35 2.02
CA ARG A 244 20.74 -1.41 2.74
C ARG A 244 21.94 -1.01 1.88
N GLU A 245 22.59 -2.00 1.26
CA GLU A 245 23.72 -1.74 0.35
C GLU A 245 23.30 -0.79 -0.80
N PHE A 246 22.15 -1.05 -1.42
CA PHE A 246 21.63 -0.17 -2.47
C PHE A 246 21.39 1.27 -1.98
N ALA A 247 20.77 1.40 -0.81
CA ALA A 247 20.53 2.71 -0.21
C ALA A 247 21.83 3.45 0.14
N ASP A 248 22.87 2.72 0.58
CA ASP A 248 24.19 3.29 0.87
C ASP A 248 24.91 3.72 -0.41
N VAL A 249 24.78 2.98 -1.52
CA VAL A 249 25.28 3.39 -2.84
C VAL A 249 24.64 4.71 -3.26
N VAL A 250 23.30 4.80 -3.21
CA VAL A 250 22.57 6.04 -3.57
C VAL A 250 22.98 7.21 -2.68
N ARG A 251 23.10 6.99 -1.38
CA ARG A 251 23.55 8.02 -0.41
C ARG A 251 24.96 8.49 -0.71
N GLY A 252 25.87 7.56 -1.04
CA GLY A 252 27.26 7.87 -1.35
C GLY A 252 27.47 8.66 -2.62
N ARG A 253 26.48 8.75 -3.53
CA ARG A 253 26.55 9.59 -4.74
C ARG A 253 26.51 11.07 -4.44
N GLY A 254 25.85 11.48 -3.35
CA GLY A 254 25.73 12.89 -2.99
C GLY A 254 24.93 13.71 -4.02
N TYR A 255 23.89 13.12 -4.61
CA TYR A 255 23.02 13.83 -5.58
C TYR A 255 22.48 15.13 -4.99
N ALA A 256 22.67 16.24 -5.67
CA ALA A 256 22.13 17.52 -5.24
C ALA A 256 20.60 17.49 -5.31
N GLY A 257 19.95 18.00 -4.25
CA GLY A 257 18.48 18.02 -4.14
C GLY A 257 17.83 16.72 -3.70
N LEU A 258 18.56 15.60 -3.60
CA LEU A 258 17.99 14.34 -3.10
C LEU A 258 17.76 14.42 -1.60
N THR A 259 16.52 14.14 -1.18
CA THR A 259 16.21 13.82 0.20
C THR A 259 15.97 12.31 0.31
N LEU A 260 16.87 11.58 0.98
CA LEU A 260 16.80 10.13 1.14
C LEU A 260 16.57 9.74 2.59
N GLU A 261 15.50 8.99 2.84
CA GLU A 261 15.29 8.29 4.12
C GLU A 261 15.27 6.78 3.90
N THR A 262 15.89 6.04 4.82
CA THR A 262 15.93 4.57 4.78
C THR A 262 15.48 3.99 6.11
N ARG A 263 14.71 2.89 6.09
CA ARG A 263 14.23 2.21 7.28
C ARG A 263 14.41 0.71 7.18
N VAL A 264 14.96 0.12 8.23
CA VAL A 264 14.84 -1.31 8.51
C VAL A 264 13.75 -1.47 9.56
N ILE A 265 12.71 -2.23 9.23
CA ILE A 265 11.55 -2.42 10.08
C ILE A 265 11.78 -3.66 10.93
N ALA A 266 11.99 -3.43 12.23
CA ALA A 266 12.40 -4.44 13.20
C ALA A 266 11.36 -5.58 13.31
N GLY A 267 11.85 -6.82 13.35
CA GLY A 267 11.02 -8.02 13.52
C GLY A 267 10.15 -8.39 12.33
N GLU A 268 10.19 -7.62 11.22
CA GLU A 268 9.29 -7.81 10.11
C GLU A 268 9.91 -8.60 8.95
N ARG A 269 9.02 -9.32 8.27
CA ARG A 269 9.27 -10.04 7.02
C ARG A 269 8.71 -9.27 5.83
N HIS A 270 8.86 -9.84 4.64
CA HIS A 270 8.56 -9.22 3.35
C HIS A 270 7.17 -8.58 3.22
N SER A 271 6.12 -9.23 3.67
CA SER A 271 4.76 -8.69 3.55
C SER A 271 4.31 -7.91 4.79
N GLY A 272 4.80 -8.28 5.97
CA GLY A 272 4.44 -7.65 7.23
C GLY A 272 4.98 -6.23 7.40
N ASN A 273 6.07 -5.90 6.72
CA ASN A 273 6.65 -4.56 6.78
C ASN A 273 5.85 -3.48 6.02
N LYS A 274 4.99 -3.86 5.06
CA LYS A 274 4.27 -2.91 4.19
C LYS A 274 3.49 -1.82 4.95
N PRO A 275 2.70 -2.13 6.00
CA PRO A 275 1.93 -1.10 6.70
C PRO A 275 2.82 0.00 7.28
N GLU A 276 3.92 -0.37 7.92
CA GLU A 276 4.85 0.62 8.47
C GLU A 276 5.65 1.33 7.37
N ALA A 277 6.12 0.61 6.36
CA ALA A 277 6.82 1.19 5.21
C ALA A 277 5.98 2.27 4.52
N PHE A 278 4.69 1.99 4.28
CA PHE A 278 3.79 2.96 3.65
C PHE A 278 3.41 4.10 4.59
N ASN A 279 3.18 3.82 5.88
CA ASN A 279 2.91 4.86 6.87
C ASN A 279 4.07 5.86 6.96
N ARG A 280 5.30 5.36 7.14
CA ARG A 280 6.49 6.20 7.23
C ARG A 280 6.79 6.90 5.90
N GLY A 281 6.64 6.19 4.78
CA GLY A 281 6.82 6.74 3.45
C GLY A 281 5.86 7.90 3.15
N LEU A 282 4.57 7.78 3.50
CA LEU A 282 3.60 8.87 3.37
C LEU A 282 3.96 10.09 4.22
N ARG A 283 4.31 9.88 5.47
CA ARG A 283 4.77 10.98 6.36
C ARG A 283 6.02 11.65 5.82
N PHE A 284 6.95 10.87 5.30
CA PHE A 284 8.15 11.41 4.68
C PHE A 284 7.82 12.22 3.41
N LEU A 285 6.92 11.75 2.54
CA LEU A 285 6.60 12.44 1.29
C LEU A 285 5.72 13.67 1.47
N LEU A 286 4.70 13.59 2.33
CA LEU A 286 3.63 14.57 2.45
C LEU A 286 3.61 15.32 3.79
N GLY A 287 4.35 14.84 4.78
CA GLY A 287 4.41 15.46 6.11
C GLY A 287 5.03 16.86 6.07
N ASN A 288 4.55 17.70 6.98
CA ASN A 288 5.04 19.07 7.18
C ASN A 288 6.40 19.06 7.88
#